data_80065e1191cae653fa1a5292b0f74846
#
_entry.id   80065e1191cae653fa1a5292b0f74846
#
_cell.length_a   1.000
_cell.length_b   1.000
_cell.length_c   1.000
_cell.angle_alpha   90.00
_cell.angle_beta   90.00
_cell.angle_gamma   90.00
#
_symmetry.space_group_name_H-M   'P 1'
#
loop_
_entity.id
_entity.type
_entity.pdbx_description
1 polymer ?
#
loop_
_entity_poly.entity_id
_entity_poly.type
_entity_poly.pdbx_seq_one_letter_code
_entity_poly.pdbx_strand_id
1 'polypeptide(L)'
;MKRILILLLAICIGACTNQIKEKITGQLAESVMVVSAHPLASKVGVDILKKGGNAVDAAIATQFALAVVHPVAGNIGGGGFMVLRMASDSSATLDYREKAPAAATPTMYIGETGELVEGLSTEGHLASGIPGTVAGLAEAHAKFSKLPWKDLVQPAIDLARNGFPLTKKEASGLNEIQKDLVRLNTVSPDFLLKEEWKEGDMIYWLDLANTLERIRDNGKAGFYEGKTADDLVAEMTRGKGIITHDDLKNYQAVWRKPVTGFYKGYKIISMPPPSSGGIALMQLLKSVEPFPITEWGWNSTKTIHLMTEAERRVYADRAAHLGDPDFFDVPVDMLMDSVYTATRMTSFDMNKATPSTSIKEGSLTGESDQTTHLSVVDKDGNAVSVTTTLNGGYGSQVIVDGSGFFMNNEMDDFSAKPGTPNMYGVIGGEANKILPHKRMLSSMTPTIVEKDGKLLMVVGTPGGSTIITSVFQTILNVLEHDMTMQEAVTAKRVHSQWFPDMIFNEIDALTNEDSLALVKLGHAFKARGGIGRVDAILIRIDGKLEGGADPRGDDTAEGY
;
A
#
# COMPACT_ATOMS: atom_id res chain seq x y z
N MET A 1 -56.26 -39.65 57.14
CA MET A 1 -56.00 -39.39 55.73
C MET A 1 -55.09 -38.16 55.60
N LYS A 2 -53.77 -38.38 55.49
CA LYS A 2 -52.78 -37.30 55.35
C LYS A 2 -52.39 -37.22 53.87
N ARG A 3 -52.64 -36.08 53.20
CA ARG A 3 -52.17 -35.82 51.83
C ARG A 3 -50.73 -35.25 51.91
N ILE A 4 -49.79 -35.97 51.32
CA ILE A 4 -48.40 -35.54 51.15
C ILE A 4 -48.36 -34.73 49.86
N LEU A 5 -47.93 -33.44 49.97
CA LEU A 5 -47.69 -32.53 48.86
C LEU A 5 -46.23 -32.67 48.47
N ILE A 6 -45.92 -33.24 47.32
CA ILE A 6 -44.57 -33.31 46.75
C ILE A 6 -44.32 -32.03 45.96
N LEU A 7 -43.42 -31.20 46.42
CA LEU A 7 -42.95 -29.97 45.73
C LEU A 7 -41.81 -30.37 44.81
N LEU A 8 -42.07 -30.37 43.49
CA LEU A 8 -41.05 -30.55 42.46
C LEU A 8 -40.33 -29.22 42.27
N LEU A 9 -39.08 -29.12 42.73
CA LEU A 9 -38.18 -28.00 42.51
C LEU A 9 -37.52 -28.20 41.13
N ALA A 10 -38.02 -27.53 40.10
CA ALA A 10 -37.38 -27.50 38.79
C ALA A 10 -36.15 -26.57 38.86
N ILE A 11 -34.97 -27.14 38.92
CA ILE A 11 -33.69 -26.40 38.79
C ILE A 11 -33.50 -26.11 37.28
N CYS A 12 -33.83 -24.89 36.85
CA CYS A 12 -33.41 -24.40 35.53
C CYS A 12 -31.89 -24.14 35.55
N ILE A 13 -31.13 -25.13 35.12
CA ILE A 13 -29.71 -24.91 34.76
C ILE A 13 -29.73 -24.12 33.44
N GLY A 14 -29.64 -22.80 33.55
CA GLY A 14 -29.38 -21.94 32.40
C GLY A 14 -27.95 -22.24 31.91
N ALA A 15 -27.84 -23.18 30.97
CA ALA A 15 -26.60 -23.32 30.20
C ALA A 15 -26.43 -22.05 29.35
N CYS A 16 -25.58 -21.14 29.81
CA CYS A 16 -24.99 -20.15 28.92
C CYS A 16 -24.17 -20.93 27.89
N THR A 17 -24.79 -21.33 26.81
CA THR A 17 -24.05 -21.73 25.62
C THR A 17 -23.39 -20.45 25.09
N ASN A 18 -22.13 -20.24 25.47
CA ASN A 18 -21.26 -19.39 24.68
C ASN A 18 -21.30 -19.96 23.26
N GLN A 19 -22.08 -19.37 22.37
CA GLN A 19 -21.98 -19.66 20.95
C GLN A 19 -20.55 -19.23 20.58
N ILE A 20 -19.67 -20.22 20.42
CA ILE A 20 -18.37 -20.01 19.79
C ILE A 20 -18.70 -19.48 18.40
N LYS A 21 -18.51 -18.17 18.18
CA LYS A 21 -18.68 -17.56 16.87
C LYS A 21 -17.71 -18.28 15.93
N GLU A 22 -18.23 -18.95 14.92
CA GLU A 22 -17.40 -19.63 13.93
C GLU A 22 -16.46 -18.60 13.28
N LYS A 23 -15.15 -18.89 13.31
CA LYS A 23 -14.15 -17.98 12.71
C LYS A 23 -14.30 -18.00 11.20
N ILE A 24 -14.32 -16.81 10.59
CA ILE A 24 -14.33 -16.66 9.14
C ILE A 24 -12.91 -16.93 8.64
N THR A 25 -12.74 -17.98 7.86
CA THR A 25 -11.43 -18.36 7.29
C THR A 25 -11.38 -17.97 5.82
N GLY A 26 -10.25 -17.40 5.39
CA GLY A 26 -9.98 -17.07 3.99
C GLY A 26 -9.64 -18.30 3.14
N GLN A 27 -9.12 -18.08 1.93
CA GLN A 27 -8.65 -19.15 1.06
C GLN A 27 -7.52 -19.91 1.74
N LEU A 28 -7.66 -21.23 1.85
CA LEU A 28 -6.62 -22.12 2.39
C LEU A 28 -5.83 -22.78 1.28
N ALA A 29 -4.51 -22.95 1.50
CA ALA A 29 -3.62 -23.70 0.62
C ALA A 29 -2.56 -24.46 1.42
N GLU A 30 -2.04 -25.54 0.84
CA GLU A 30 -1.03 -26.40 1.50
C GLU A 30 0.41 -25.92 1.26
N SER A 31 0.68 -25.28 0.10
CA SER A 31 2.07 -25.08 -0.35
C SER A 31 2.38 -23.68 -0.84
N VAL A 32 1.45 -23.02 -1.53
CA VAL A 32 1.69 -21.70 -2.15
C VAL A 32 0.46 -20.82 -2.03
N MET A 33 0.69 -19.51 -1.95
CA MET A 33 -0.39 -18.53 -1.92
C MET A 33 0.03 -17.25 -2.63
N VAL A 34 -0.87 -16.68 -3.40
CA VAL A 34 -0.79 -15.34 -3.99
C VAL A 34 -2.05 -14.59 -3.65
N VAL A 35 -1.92 -13.40 -3.06
CA VAL A 35 -3.03 -12.50 -2.79
C VAL A 35 -2.75 -11.18 -3.50
N SER A 36 -3.69 -10.69 -4.29
CA SER A 36 -3.56 -9.44 -5.03
C SER A 36 -4.91 -8.80 -5.35
N ALA A 37 -4.87 -7.57 -5.80
CA ALA A 37 -6.03 -6.73 -6.08
C ALA A 37 -6.94 -7.22 -7.22
N HIS A 38 -6.58 -8.28 -7.95
CA HIS A 38 -7.39 -8.76 -9.09
C HIS A 38 -7.25 -10.28 -9.31
N PRO A 39 -8.35 -11.03 -9.52
CA PRO A 39 -8.33 -12.49 -9.65
C PRO A 39 -7.44 -13.00 -10.79
N LEU A 40 -7.44 -12.33 -11.94
CA LEU A 40 -6.58 -12.72 -13.06
C LEU A 40 -5.09 -12.55 -12.73
N ALA A 41 -4.72 -11.56 -11.95
CA ALA A 41 -3.33 -11.35 -11.53
C ALA A 41 -2.88 -12.39 -10.49
N SER A 42 -3.72 -12.69 -9.48
CA SER A 42 -3.45 -13.76 -8.51
C SER A 42 -3.30 -15.11 -9.20
N LYS A 43 -4.17 -15.40 -10.18
CA LYS A 43 -4.07 -16.62 -11.01
C LYS A 43 -2.75 -16.70 -11.79
N VAL A 44 -2.31 -15.60 -12.41
CA VAL A 44 -1.01 -15.54 -13.11
C VAL A 44 0.12 -15.90 -12.15
N GLY A 45 0.16 -15.31 -10.94
CA GLY A 45 1.18 -15.63 -9.94
C GLY A 45 1.20 -17.11 -9.56
N VAL A 46 0.03 -17.70 -9.30
CA VAL A 46 -0.08 -19.15 -9.00
C VAL A 46 0.36 -20.01 -10.19
N ASP A 47 0.01 -19.64 -11.41
CA ASP A 47 0.42 -20.39 -12.60
C ASP A 47 1.96 -20.36 -12.81
N ILE A 48 2.62 -19.27 -12.44
CA ILE A 48 4.08 -19.17 -12.40
C ILE A 48 4.68 -20.10 -11.33
N LEU A 49 4.09 -20.16 -10.13
CA LEU A 49 4.53 -21.08 -9.08
C LEU A 49 4.38 -22.56 -9.52
N LYS A 50 3.28 -22.90 -10.20
CA LYS A 50 3.05 -24.24 -10.80
C LYS A 50 4.08 -24.60 -11.87
N LYS A 51 4.61 -23.63 -12.60
CA LYS A 51 5.70 -23.82 -13.57
C LYS A 51 7.09 -24.02 -12.92
N GLY A 52 7.18 -23.96 -11.60
CA GLY A 52 8.42 -24.12 -10.84
C GLY A 52 9.13 -22.81 -10.50
N GLY A 53 8.48 -21.68 -10.72
CA GLY A 53 8.94 -20.38 -10.24
C GLY A 53 8.95 -20.29 -8.71
N ASN A 54 9.69 -19.33 -8.17
CA ASN A 54 9.69 -18.99 -6.75
C ASN A 54 8.78 -17.76 -6.47
N ALA A 55 8.74 -17.32 -5.21
CA ALA A 55 7.91 -16.19 -4.80
C ALA A 55 8.26 -14.90 -5.55
N VAL A 56 9.52 -14.68 -5.92
CA VAL A 56 9.96 -13.50 -6.69
C VAL A 56 9.45 -13.57 -8.14
N ASP A 57 9.56 -14.74 -8.78
CA ASP A 57 9.01 -14.97 -10.12
C ASP A 57 7.50 -14.68 -10.16
N ALA A 58 6.77 -15.22 -9.17
CA ALA A 58 5.33 -15.00 -9.07
C ALA A 58 4.98 -13.54 -8.82
N ALA A 59 5.71 -12.85 -7.94
CA ALA A 59 5.49 -11.42 -7.66
C ALA A 59 5.72 -10.55 -8.91
N ILE A 60 6.77 -10.81 -9.69
CA ILE A 60 7.06 -10.11 -10.94
C ILE A 60 5.91 -10.30 -11.95
N ALA A 61 5.50 -11.54 -12.18
CA ALA A 61 4.45 -11.83 -13.15
C ALA A 61 3.08 -11.26 -12.72
N THR A 62 2.77 -11.34 -11.41
CA THR A 62 1.55 -10.74 -10.84
C THR A 62 1.56 -9.22 -11.01
N GLN A 63 2.70 -8.55 -10.79
CA GLN A 63 2.79 -7.10 -10.95
C GLN A 63 2.64 -6.67 -12.42
N PHE A 64 3.22 -7.39 -13.38
CA PHE A 64 2.95 -7.14 -14.80
C PHE A 64 1.48 -7.40 -15.19
N ALA A 65 0.87 -8.46 -14.63
CA ALA A 65 -0.55 -8.71 -14.86
C ALA A 65 -1.42 -7.59 -14.30
N LEU A 66 -1.14 -7.10 -13.07
CA LEU A 66 -1.85 -5.96 -12.47
C LEU A 66 -1.73 -4.69 -13.31
N ALA A 67 -0.59 -4.46 -13.98
CA ALA A 67 -0.44 -3.31 -14.88
C ALA A 67 -1.42 -3.34 -16.07
N VAL A 68 -1.96 -4.52 -16.38
CA VAL A 68 -2.97 -4.71 -17.44
C VAL A 68 -4.37 -4.70 -16.86
N VAL A 69 -4.64 -5.58 -15.88
CA VAL A 69 -6.01 -5.85 -15.41
C VAL A 69 -6.47 -4.94 -14.27
N HIS A 70 -5.59 -4.12 -13.70
CA HIS A 70 -5.91 -3.20 -12.61
C HIS A 70 -5.30 -1.80 -12.84
N PRO A 71 -5.63 -1.14 -13.97
CA PRO A 71 -4.94 0.08 -14.43
C PRO A 71 -5.12 1.29 -13.50
N VAL A 72 -6.03 1.21 -12.54
CA VAL A 72 -6.22 2.27 -11.52
C VAL A 72 -4.97 2.47 -10.65
N ALA A 73 -4.15 1.42 -10.48
CA ALA A 73 -2.95 1.45 -9.62
C ALA A 73 -1.83 0.48 -10.06
N GLY A 74 -2.16 -0.67 -10.68
CA GLY A 74 -1.21 -1.57 -11.32
C GLY A 74 -0.53 -0.86 -12.49
N ASN A 75 0.80 -0.98 -12.64
CA ASN A 75 1.52 -0.05 -13.51
C ASN A 75 2.85 -0.57 -14.04
N ILE A 76 3.28 0.06 -15.14
CA ILE A 76 4.68 0.13 -15.59
C ILE A 76 5.17 1.58 -15.68
N GLY A 77 4.27 2.57 -15.63
CA GLY A 77 4.55 4.00 -15.64
C GLY A 77 4.65 4.64 -14.25
N GLY A 78 4.74 3.83 -13.20
CA GLY A 78 4.88 4.23 -11.81
C GLY A 78 6.09 3.58 -11.13
N GLY A 79 5.97 3.32 -9.83
CA GLY A 79 7.03 2.71 -9.04
C GLY A 79 6.51 1.94 -7.83
N GLY A 80 7.40 1.63 -6.89
CA GLY A 80 7.03 0.86 -5.73
C GLY A 80 8.18 0.37 -4.87
N PHE A 81 7.83 -0.50 -3.93
CA PHE A 81 8.75 -1.16 -3.01
C PHE A 81 8.46 -2.64 -2.90
N MET A 82 9.52 -3.42 -2.77
CA MET A 82 9.46 -4.86 -2.53
C MET A 82 10.23 -5.21 -1.26
N VAL A 83 9.61 -5.93 -0.36
CA VAL A 83 10.25 -6.60 0.78
C VAL A 83 10.22 -8.09 0.52
N LEU A 84 11.37 -8.73 0.62
CA LEU A 84 11.48 -10.17 0.41
C LEU A 84 12.22 -10.86 1.57
N ARG A 85 11.78 -12.07 1.85
CA ARG A 85 12.39 -13.00 2.79
C ARG A 85 12.60 -14.34 2.11
N MET A 86 13.84 -14.78 2.08
CA MET A 86 14.19 -16.11 1.55
C MET A 86 14.18 -17.14 2.68
N ALA A 87 13.84 -18.37 2.36
CA ALA A 87 13.86 -19.48 3.31
C ALA A 87 15.24 -19.74 3.94
N SER A 88 16.30 -19.18 3.35
CA SER A 88 17.68 -19.16 3.88
C SER A 88 17.92 -18.11 4.97
N ASP A 89 16.87 -17.53 5.57
CA ASP A 89 16.90 -16.46 6.57
C ASP A 89 17.48 -15.12 6.09
N SER A 90 17.68 -14.96 4.79
CA SER A 90 18.07 -13.66 4.22
C SER A 90 16.82 -12.83 3.90
N SER A 91 16.89 -11.54 4.21
CA SER A 91 15.87 -10.57 3.81
C SER A 91 16.51 -9.40 3.05
N ALA A 92 15.78 -8.83 2.11
CA ALA A 92 16.21 -7.68 1.36
C ALA A 92 15.03 -6.77 1.02
N THR A 93 15.30 -5.50 0.74
CA THR A 93 14.31 -4.56 0.24
C THR A 93 14.79 -3.91 -1.03
N LEU A 94 13.90 -3.75 -1.99
CA LEU A 94 14.17 -3.11 -3.26
C LEU A 94 13.32 -1.85 -3.39
N ASP A 95 14.00 -0.73 -3.59
CA ASP A 95 13.44 0.58 -3.82
C ASP A 95 13.46 0.89 -5.33
N TYR A 96 12.29 0.90 -5.93
CA TYR A 96 12.07 1.36 -7.30
C TYR A 96 11.01 2.47 -7.35
N ARG A 97 11.02 3.32 -6.28
CA ARG A 97 10.24 4.56 -6.18
C ARG A 97 10.59 5.48 -7.33
N GLU A 98 9.64 6.23 -7.80
CA GLU A 98 9.83 7.27 -8.81
C GLU A 98 10.85 8.31 -8.37
N LYS A 99 11.43 9.01 -9.34
CA LYS A 99 12.35 10.12 -9.11
C LYS A 99 11.85 11.40 -9.75
N ALA A 100 12.15 12.52 -9.12
CA ALA A 100 12.01 13.82 -9.77
C ALA A 100 12.91 13.89 -11.01
N PRO A 101 12.41 14.37 -12.16
CA PRO A 101 13.24 14.62 -13.35
C PRO A 101 14.36 15.62 -13.08
N ALA A 102 15.42 15.58 -13.90
CA ALA A 102 16.57 16.51 -13.79
C ALA A 102 16.16 17.99 -13.87
N ALA A 103 15.10 18.31 -14.60
CA ALA A 103 14.60 19.67 -14.75
C ALA A 103 13.66 20.11 -13.60
N ALA A 104 13.37 19.26 -12.61
CA ALA A 104 12.50 19.62 -11.49
C ALA A 104 13.14 20.70 -10.61
N THR A 105 12.31 21.62 -10.11
CA THR A 105 12.74 22.71 -9.22
C THR A 105 11.88 22.77 -7.96
N PRO A 106 12.39 23.30 -6.85
CA PRO A 106 11.62 23.42 -5.61
C PRO A 106 10.34 24.27 -5.73
N THR A 107 10.26 25.11 -6.75
CA THR A 107 9.16 26.08 -6.94
C THR A 107 8.30 25.81 -8.18
N MET A 108 8.48 24.64 -8.84
CA MET A 108 7.83 24.35 -10.12
C MET A 108 6.30 24.33 -10.07
N TYR A 109 5.71 24.17 -8.90
CA TYR A 109 4.26 24.18 -8.68
C TYR A 109 3.75 25.46 -8.00
N ILE A 110 4.64 26.45 -7.78
CA ILE A 110 4.29 27.72 -7.14
C ILE A 110 4.03 28.76 -8.22
N GLY A 111 2.85 29.37 -8.18
CA GLY A 111 2.47 30.44 -9.10
C GLY A 111 3.08 31.80 -8.74
N GLU A 112 2.82 32.80 -9.57
CA GLU A 112 3.33 34.17 -9.40
C GLU A 112 2.91 34.82 -8.05
N THR A 113 1.80 34.35 -7.47
CA THR A 113 1.32 34.80 -6.15
C THR A 113 2.07 34.20 -4.96
N GLY A 114 2.97 33.24 -5.21
CA GLY A 114 3.67 32.46 -4.17
C GLY A 114 2.82 31.33 -3.56
N GLU A 115 1.64 31.06 -4.12
CA GLU A 115 0.77 29.93 -3.72
C GLU A 115 0.87 28.78 -4.71
N LEU A 116 0.50 27.55 -4.25
CA LEU A 116 0.43 26.39 -5.12
C LEU A 116 -0.62 26.58 -6.21
N VAL A 117 -0.26 26.19 -7.44
CA VAL A 117 -1.20 26.15 -8.56
C VAL A 117 -2.01 24.85 -8.47
N GLU A 118 -3.31 24.98 -8.27
CA GLU A 118 -4.23 23.84 -8.15
C GLU A 118 -4.13 22.90 -9.36
N GLY A 119 -4.07 21.60 -9.10
CA GLY A 119 -4.00 20.54 -10.12
C GLY A 119 -2.62 20.32 -10.74
N LEU A 120 -1.67 21.25 -10.63
CA LEU A 120 -0.42 21.19 -11.38
C LEU A 120 0.51 20.05 -10.95
N SER A 121 0.46 19.64 -9.68
CA SER A 121 1.23 18.50 -9.13
C SER A 121 0.47 17.18 -9.22
N THR A 122 -0.84 17.21 -9.49
CA THR A 122 -1.74 16.04 -9.37
C THR A 122 -2.26 15.53 -10.69
N GLU A 123 -2.28 16.35 -11.74
CA GLU A 123 -2.88 16.04 -13.04
C GLU A 123 -1.92 16.39 -14.18
N GLY A 124 -2.02 15.64 -15.28
CA GLY A 124 -1.28 15.93 -16.51
C GLY A 124 0.22 15.63 -16.42
N HIS A 125 0.94 16.06 -17.43
CA HIS A 125 2.32 15.62 -17.70
C HIS A 125 3.35 16.09 -16.67
N LEU A 126 3.16 17.29 -16.09
CA LEU A 126 4.10 17.87 -15.14
C LEU A 126 4.05 17.20 -13.76
N ALA A 127 2.95 16.49 -13.45
CA ALA A 127 2.77 15.74 -12.22
C ALA A 127 3.59 14.42 -12.17
N SER A 128 4.17 14.00 -13.31
CA SER A 128 4.80 12.69 -13.44
C SER A 128 6.26 12.68 -13.00
N GLY A 129 6.60 11.73 -12.13
CA GLY A 129 7.98 11.35 -11.83
C GLY A 129 8.50 10.29 -12.81
N ILE A 130 9.84 10.11 -12.84
CA ILE A 130 10.51 9.10 -13.67
C ILE A 130 10.09 7.71 -13.19
N PRO A 131 9.48 6.86 -14.05
CA PRO A 131 9.00 5.54 -13.66
C PRO A 131 10.12 4.58 -13.19
N GLY A 132 9.80 3.75 -12.20
CA GLY A 132 10.75 2.80 -11.61
C GLY A 132 10.39 1.32 -11.75
N THR A 133 9.12 0.99 -12.00
CA THR A 133 8.59 -0.38 -11.91
C THR A 133 9.39 -1.39 -12.74
N VAL A 134 9.61 -1.12 -14.04
CA VAL A 134 10.31 -2.08 -14.90
C VAL A 134 11.76 -2.31 -14.48
N ALA A 135 12.45 -1.26 -14.01
CA ALA A 135 13.82 -1.38 -13.49
C ALA A 135 13.84 -2.22 -12.19
N GLY A 136 12.88 -2.00 -11.28
CA GLY A 136 12.77 -2.78 -10.06
C GLY A 136 12.53 -4.26 -10.33
N LEU A 137 11.60 -4.59 -11.21
CA LEU A 137 11.30 -5.97 -11.57
C LEU A 137 12.48 -6.66 -12.27
N ALA A 138 13.22 -5.95 -13.12
CA ALA A 138 14.42 -6.47 -13.77
C ALA A 138 15.54 -6.73 -12.73
N GLU A 139 15.73 -5.85 -11.74
CA GLU A 139 16.70 -6.04 -10.66
C GLU A 139 16.33 -7.23 -9.75
N ALA A 140 15.04 -7.36 -9.40
CA ALA A 140 14.56 -8.50 -8.62
C ALA A 140 14.75 -9.81 -9.37
N HIS A 141 14.42 -9.82 -10.67
CA HIS A 141 14.62 -10.97 -11.56
C HIS A 141 16.10 -11.39 -11.60
N ALA A 142 17.00 -10.47 -11.89
CA ALA A 142 18.43 -10.75 -12.04
C ALA A 142 19.04 -11.38 -10.79
N LYS A 143 18.51 -11.04 -9.59
CA LYS A 143 19.11 -11.46 -8.32
C LYS A 143 18.48 -12.73 -7.72
N PHE A 144 17.17 -12.93 -7.90
CA PHE A 144 16.42 -13.93 -7.13
C PHE A 144 15.54 -14.87 -7.95
N SER A 145 15.29 -14.60 -9.23
CA SER A 145 14.38 -15.42 -10.04
C SER A 145 14.96 -16.78 -10.42
N LYS A 146 14.07 -17.73 -10.62
CA LYS A 146 14.38 -19.09 -11.13
C LYS A 146 14.00 -19.26 -12.60
N LEU A 147 12.93 -18.59 -13.03
CA LEU A 147 12.39 -18.72 -14.40
C LEU A 147 12.95 -17.64 -15.32
N PRO A 148 13.01 -17.91 -16.65
CA PRO A 148 13.40 -16.91 -17.63
C PRO A 148 12.46 -15.69 -17.60
N TRP A 149 13.01 -14.49 -17.73
CA TRP A 149 12.28 -13.22 -17.76
C TRP A 149 11.05 -13.22 -18.69
N LYS A 150 11.23 -13.77 -19.91
CA LYS A 150 10.16 -13.84 -20.91
C LYS A 150 8.93 -14.61 -20.43
N ASP A 151 9.13 -15.63 -19.59
CA ASP A 151 8.03 -16.46 -19.08
C ASP A 151 7.20 -15.71 -18.02
N LEU A 152 7.79 -14.69 -17.38
CA LEU A 152 7.13 -13.85 -16.36
C LEU A 152 6.35 -12.69 -16.99
N VAL A 153 6.80 -12.17 -18.13
CA VAL A 153 6.14 -11.05 -18.82
C VAL A 153 5.02 -11.55 -19.76
N GLN A 154 5.19 -12.73 -20.37
CA GLN A 154 4.24 -13.25 -21.37
C GLN A 154 2.78 -13.30 -20.91
N PRO A 155 2.42 -13.72 -19.68
CA PRO A 155 1.03 -13.74 -19.25
C PRO A 155 0.33 -12.37 -19.30
N ALA A 156 1.05 -11.29 -18.98
CA ALA A 156 0.51 -9.93 -19.07
C ALA A 156 0.29 -9.50 -20.54
N ILE A 157 1.19 -9.89 -21.45
CA ILE A 157 1.00 -9.67 -22.90
C ILE A 157 -0.26 -10.37 -23.38
N ASP A 158 -0.46 -11.62 -22.97
CA ASP A 158 -1.62 -12.41 -23.36
C ASP A 158 -2.92 -11.77 -22.86
N LEU A 159 -2.96 -11.28 -21.63
CA LEU A 159 -4.10 -10.55 -21.07
C LEU A 159 -4.37 -9.26 -21.84
N ALA A 160 -3.35 -8.45 -22.11
CA ALA A 160 -3.50 -7.18 -22.81
C ALA A 160 -3.95 -7.37 -24.26
N ARG A 161 -3.44 -8.39 -24.97
CA ARG A 161 -3.71 -8.66 -26.38
C ARG A 161 -5.03 -9.36 -26.61
N ASN A 162 -5.36 -10.36 -25.79
CA ASN A 162 -6.58 -11.17 -25.94
C ASN A 162 -7.80 -10.51 -25.26
N GLY A 163 -7.55 -9.49 -24.42
CA GLY A 163 -8.56 -8.80 -23.64
C GLY A 163 -9.03 -9.58 -22.42
N PHE A 164 -9.69 -8.86 -21.53
CA PHE A 164 -10.31 -9.42 -20.33
C PHE A 164 -11.62 -8.68 -20.03
N PRO A 165 -12.58 -9.34 -19.33
CA PRO A 165 -13.82 -8.70 -18.92
C PRO A 165 -13.58 -7.76 -17.73
N LEU A 166 -14.14 -6.56 -17.78
CA LEU A 166 -14.09 -5.61 -16.68
C LEU A 166 -14.93 -6.09 -15.49
N THR A 167 -14.44 -5.88 -14.29
CA THR A 167 -15.24 -5.95 -13.08
C THR A 167 -16.16 -4.74 -12.99
N LYS A 168 -17.13 -4.79 -12.06
CA LYS A 168 -18.01 -3.64 -11.80
C LYS A 168 -17.24 -2.40 -11.35
N LYS A 169 -16.18 -2.58 -10.54
CA LYS A 169 -15.36 -1.47 -10.02
C LYS A 169 -14.49 -0.85 -11.10
N GLU A 170 -13.88 -1.68 -11.94
CA GLU A 170 -13.10 -1.21 -13.08
C GLU A 170 -13.96 -0.42 -14.08
N ALA A 171 -15.14 -0.93 -14.41
CA ALA A 171 -16.09 -0.22 -15.25
C ALA A 171 -16.49 1.14 -14.66
N SER A 172 -16.79 1.19 -13.34
CA SER A 172 -17.08 2.44 -12.63
C SER A 172 -15.91 3.41 -12.69
N GLY A 173 -14.69 2.94 -12.39
CA GLY A 173 -13.49 3.78 -12.40
C GLY A 173 -13.18 4.35 -13.79
N LEU A 174 -13.33 3.56 -14.85
CA LEU A 174 -13.17 4.06 -16.22
C LEU A 174 -14.24 5.11 -16.59
N ASN A 175 -15.48 4.96 -16.12
CA ASN A 175 -16.53 5.94 -16.33
C ASN A 175 -16.26 7.26 -15.61
N GLU A 176 -15.67 7.21 -14.42
CA GLU A 176 -15.34 8.40 -13.63
C GLU A 176 -14.29 9.28 -14.30
N ILE A 177 -13.29 8.68 -14.98
CA ILE A 177 -12.17 9.42 -15.58
C ILE A 177 -12.38 9.83 -17.05
N GLN A 178 -13.52 9.50 -17.69
CA GLN A 178 -13.76 9.76 -19.13
C GLN A 178 -13.47 11.22 -19.53
N LYS A 179 -13.92 12.19 -18.73
CA LYS A 179 -13.73 13.60 -19.02
C LYS A 179 -12.27 14.03 -18.92
N ASP A 180 -11.57 13.48 -17.95
CA ASP A 180 -10.17 13.81 -17.69
C ASP A 180 -9.26 13.14 -18.72
N LEU A 181 -9.60 11.94 -19.21
CA LEU A 181 -8.93 11.32 -20.34
C LEU A 181 -8.97 12.20 -21.59
N VAL A 182 -10.10 12.86 -21.87
CA VAL A 182 -10.22 13.80 -22.99
C VAL A 182 -9.46 15.10 -22.73
N ARG A 183 -9.50 15.61 -21.51
CA ARG A 183 -8.91 16.91 -21.12
C ARG A 183 -7.39 16.89 -21.04
N LEU A 184 -6.81 15.79 -20.50
CA LEU A 184 -5.41 15.72 -20.08
C LEU A 184 -4.49 15.08 -21.12
N ASN A 185 -5.03 14.30 -22.06
CA ASN A 185 -4.22 13.61 -23.06
C ASN A 185 -4.06 14.45 -24.32
N THR A 186 -2.83 14.47 -24.87
CA THR A 186 -2.50 15.21 -26.09
C THR A 186 -2.98 14.48 -27.34
N VAL A 187 -3.11 13.16 -27.26
CA VAL A 187 -3.72 12.27 -28.26
C VAL A 187 -4.88 11.55 -27.55
N SER A 188 -6.04 11.52 -28.20
CA SER A 188 -7.24 10.91 -27.62
C SER A 188 -7.03 9.41 -27.41
N PRO A 189 -7.20 8.86 -26.20
CA PRO A 189 -7.12 7.42 -25.95
C PRO A 189 -8.45 6.73 -26.31
N ASP A 190 -8.83 6.73 -27.58
CA ASP A 190 -10.15 6.31 -28.05
C ASP A 190 -10.55 4.91 -27.60
N PHE A 191 -9.58 4.02 -27.35
CA PHE A 191 -9.83 2.65 -26.87
C PHE A 191 -10.40 2.60 -25.44
N LEU A 192 -10.25 3.67 -24.65
CA LEU A 192 -10.82 3.84 -23.31
C LEU A 192 -12.08 4.72 -23.30
N LEU A 193 -12.37 5.40 -24.41
CA LEU A 193 -13.52 6.28 -24.49
C LEU A 193 -14.76 5.49 -24.94
N LYS A 194 -15.79 5.51 -24.10
CA LYS A 194 -17.07 4.85 -24.33
C LYS A 194 -18.15 5.64 -23.62
N GLU A 195 -19.38 5.67 -24.16
CA GLU A 195 -20.51 6.33 -23.51
C GLU A 195 -20.72 5.83 -22.07
N GLU A 196 -20.64 4.50 -21.88
CA GLU A 196 -20.71 3.86 -20.56
C GLU A 196 -20.01 2.50 -20.60
N TRP A 197 -19.03 2.29 -19.73
CA TRP A 197 -18.45 0.99 -19.45
C TRP A 197 -19.31 0.21 -18.46
N LYS A 198 -19.47 -1.09 -18.67
CA LYS A 198 -20.27 -2.00 -17.84
C LYS A 198 -19.46 -3.21 -17.42
N GLU A 199 -19.86 -3.82 -16.29
CA GLU A 199 -19.35 -5.12 -15.87
C GLU A 199 -19.47 -6.14 -17.00
N GLY A 200 -18.39 -6.88 -17.27
CA GLY A 200 -18.28 -7.86 -18.34
C GLY A 200 -17.92 -7.29 -19.72
N ASP A 201 -17.85 -5.99 -19.91
CA ASP A 201 -17.33 -5.41 -21.15
C ASP A 201 -15.87 -5.83 -21.33
N MET A 202 -15.51 -6.26 -22.55
CA MET A 202 -14.14 -6.63 -22.89
C MET A 202 -13.30 -5.40 -23.19
N ILE A 203 -12.11 -5.34 -22.58
CA ILE A 203 -11.11 -4.31 -22.86
C ILE A 203 -9.86 -4.94 -23.45
N TYR A 204 -9.24 -4.28 -24.42
CA TYR A 204 -8.03 -4.70 -25.13
C TYR A 204 -6.99 -3.58 -25.06
N TRP A 205 -5.78 -3.89 -24.61
CA TRP A 205 -4.69 -2.92 -24.45
C TRP A 205 -3.57 -3.19 -25.45
N LEU A 206 -3.83 -2.99 -26.75
CA LEU A 206 -2.92 -3.41 -27.82
C LEU A 206 -1.56 -2.70 -27.78
N ASP A 207 -1.53 -1.39 -27.48
CA ASP A 207 -0.28 -0.64 -27.38
C ASP A 207 0.51 -1.03 -26.12
N LEU A 208 -0.18 -1.29 -24.99
CA LEU A 208 0.46 -1.84 -23.81
C LEU A 208 1.00 -3.25 -24.08
N ALA A 209 0.28 -4.11 -24.81
CA ALA A 209 0.79 -5.43 -25.20
C ALA A 209 2.09 -5.30 -26.01
N ASN A 210 2.15 -4.38 -26.98
CA ASN A 210 3.36 -4.12 -27.77
C ASN A 210 4.51 -3.58 -26.90
N THR A 211 4.21 -2.76 -25.91
CA THR A 211 5.21 -2.27 -24.92
C THR A 211 5.73 -3.41 -24.06
N LEU A 212 4.85 -4.27 -23.55
CA LEU A 212 5.25 -5.45 -22.79
C LEU A 212 6.05 -6.45 -23.63
N GLU A 213 5.79 -6.58 -24.93
CA GLU A 213 6.63 -7.37 -25.85
C GLU A 213 8.05 -6.80 -25.95
N ARG A 214 8.21 -5.47 -26.08
CA ARG A 214 9.53 -4.83 -26.05
C ARG A 214 10.27 -5.09 -24.72
N ILE A 215 9.55 -5.02 -23.59
CA ILE A 215 10.10 -5.32 -22.26
C ILE A 215 10.47 -6.81 -22.14
N ARG A 216 9.61 -7.73 -22.64
CA ARG A 216 9.90 -9.17 -22.66
C ARG A 216 11.18 -9.49 -23.41
N ASP A 217 11.35 -8.89 -24.58
CA ASP A 217 12.42 -9.24 -25.53
C ASP A 217 13.75 -8.52 -25.20
N ASN A 218 13.70 -7.32 -24.61
CA ASN A 218 14.89 -6.49 -24.34
C ASN A 218 15.12 -6.20 -22.83
N GLY A 219 14.35 -6.81 -21.92
CA GLY A 219 14.46 -6.53 -20.50
C GLY A 219 14.21 -5.05 -20.16
N LYS A 220 15.01 -4.50 -19.23
CA LYS A 220 14.95 -3.09 -18.82
C LYS A 220 15.04 -2.13 -20.03
N ALA A 221 15.91 -2.40 -20.99
CA ALA A 221 16.10 -1.56 -22.17
C ALA A 221 14.81 -1.42 -23.01
N GLY A 222 13.93 -2.43 -23.01
CA GLY A 222 12.64 -2.37 -23.71
C GLY A 222 11.68 -1.29 -23.20
N PHE A 223 11.96 -0.70 -22.02
CA PHE A 223 11.20 0.42 -21.46
C PHE A 223 11.99 1.72 -21.48
N TYR A 224 13.25 1.71 -21.03
CA TYR A 224 14.05 2.92 -20.80
C TYR A 224 14.82 3.39 -22.03
N GLU A 225 14.83 2.62 -23.10
CA GLU A 225 15.52 2.92 -24.37
C GLU A 225 14.63 2.61 -25.58
N GLY A 226 14.97 3.16 -26.76
CA GLY A 226 14.25 2.94 -28.00
C GLY A 226 12.81 3.41 -27.98
N LYS A 227 11.92 2.68 -28.70
CA LYS A 227 10.56 3.18 -29.00
C LYS A 227 9.74 3.55 -27.76
N THR A 228 9.79 2.77 -26.67
CA THR A 228 9.00 3.10 -25.46
C THR A 228 9.49 4.40 -24.81
N ALA A 229 10.79 4.59 -24.73
CA ALA A 229 11.38 5.84 -24.24
C ALA A 229 11.09 7.02 -25.19
N ASP A 230 11.16 6.79 -26.50
CA ASP A 230 10.85 7.80 -27.51
C ASP A 230 9.39 8.25 -27.42
N ASP A 231 8.44 7.30 -27.28
CA ASP A 231 7.01 7.59 -27.11
C ASP A 231 6.76 8.40 -25.82
N LEU A 232 7.35 7.99 -24.70
CA LEU A 232 7.19 8.68 -23.41
C LEU A 232 7.74 10.11 -23.49
N VAL A 233 8.95 10.31 -24.02
CA VAL A 233 9.53 11.66 -24.13
C VAL A 233 8.77 12.52 -25.13
N ALA A 234 8.27 11.94 -26.21
CA ALA A 234 7.40 12.65 -27.16
C ALA A 234 6.10 13.10 -26.49
N GLU A 235 5.46 12.22 -25.68
CA GLU A 235 4.27 12.57 -24.90
C GLU A 235 4.55 13.69 -23.91
N MET A 236 5.64 13.59 -23.14
CA MET A 236 6.07 14.64 -22.22
C MET A 236 6.29 15.98 -22.94
N THR A 237 6.92 15.96 -24.11
CA THR A 237 7.18 17.17 -24.91
C THR A 237 5.86 17.80 -25.38
N ARG A 238 4.91 17.02 -25.87
CA ARG A 238 3.59 17.50 -26.33
C ARG A 238 2.79 18.15 -25.19
N GLY A 239 2.79 17.48 -24.01
CA GLY A 239 2.03 17.91 -22.84
C GLY A 239 2.77 18.84 -21.90
N LYS A 240 3.97 19.31 -22.24
CA LYS A 240 4.83 20.19 -21.41
C LYS A 240 5.30 19.53 -20.10
N GLY A 241 5.43 18.21 -20.07
CA GLY A 241 6.15 17.49 -19.04
C GLY A 241 7.66 17.67 -19.16
N ILE A 242 8.41 17.19 -18.18
CA ILE A 242 9.86 17.48 -18.06
C ILE A 242 10.74 16.23 -18.03
N ILE A 243 10.19 15.03 -18.24
CA ILE A 243 10.97 13.78 -18.31
C ILE A 243 11.70 13.72 -19.65
N THR A 244 12.99 13.39 -19.63
CA THR A 244 13.88 13.30 -20.79
C THR A 244 14.40 11.87 -21.01
N HIS A 245 15.03 11.62 -22.17
CA HIS A 245 15.72 10.36 -22.42
C HIS A 245 16.85 10.10 -21.40
N ASP A 246 17.56 11.14 -20.98
CA ASP A 246 18.63 10.99 -19.99
C ASP A 246 18.07 10.62 -18.61
N ASP A 247 16.91 11.15 -18.22
CA ASP A 247 16.22 10.75 -17.00
C ASP A 247 15.87 9.27 -17.01
N LEU A 248 15.32 8.79 -18.11
CA LEU A 248 14.93 7.38 -18.29
C LEU A 248 16.17 6.47 -18.27
N LYS A 249 17.18 6.77 -19.09
CA LYS A 249 18.41 5.98 -19.23
C LYS A 249 19.17 5.85 -17.90
N ASN A 250 19.18 6.92 -17.09
CA ASN A 250 19.92 6.96 -15.83
C ASN A 250 19.12 6.43 -14.63
N TYR A 251 17.84 6.02 -14.82
CA TYR A 251 17.07 5.47 -13.72
C TYR A 251 17.61 4.12 -13.27
N GLN A 252 17.75 3.95 -11.95
CA GLN A 252 18.18 2.70 -11.30
C GLN A 252 17.35 2.44 -10.05
N ALA A 253 16.89 1.20 -9.89
CA ALA A 253 16.36 0.70 -8.63
C ALA A 253 17.51 0.46 -7.63
N VAL A 254 17.22 0.53 -6.33
CA VAL A 254 18.25 0.47 -5.28
C VAL A 254 17.92 -0.62 -4.27
N TRP A 255 18.85 -1.53 -4.02
CA TRP A 255 18.78 -2.46 -2.91
C TRP A 255 19.08 -1.71 -1.60
N ARG A 256 18.15 -1.76 -0.66
CA ARG A 256 18.31 -1.14 0.67
C ARG A 256 18.31 -2.20 1.77
N LYS A 257 18.90 -1.87 2.92
CA LYS A 257 18.84 -2.73 4.10
C LYS A 257 17.44 -2.61 4.73
N PRO A 258 16.71 -3.72 4.96
CA PRO A 258 15.40 -3.66 5.60
C PRO A 258 15.44 -2.96 6.96
N VAL A 259 14.36 -2.24 7.29
CA VAL A 259 14.05 -1.89 8.67
C VAL A 259 13.57 -3.15 9.37
N THR A 260 14.18 -3.47 10.51
CA THR A 260 13.81 -4.64 11.31
C THR A 260 13.66 -4.28 12.77
N GLY A 261 12.68 -4.87 13.43
CA GLY A 261 12.48 -4.71 14.87
C GLY A 261 11.61 -5.82 15.44
N PHE A 262 11.24 -5.71 16.71
CA PHE A 262 10.46 -6.73 17.41
C PHE A 262 9.23 -6.12 18.08
N TYR A 263 8.13 -6.87 18.06
CA TYR A 263 6.92 -6.62 18.82
C TYR A 263 6.53 -7.91 19.54
N LYS A 264 6.56 -7.92 20.88
CA LYS A 264 6.24 -9.10 21.73
C LYS A 264 6.87 -10.42 21.24
N GLY A 265 8.14 -10.34 20.77
CA GLY A 265 8.90 -11.49 20.27
C GLY A 265 8.63 -11.86 18.80
N TYR A 266 7.76 -11.17 18.10
CA TYR A 266 7.60 -11.25 16.64
C TYR A 266 8.58 -10.31 15.96
N LYS A 267 9.35 -10.82 14.98
CA LYS A 267 10.26 -9.98 14.19
C LYS A 267 9.50 -9.38 13.02
N ILE A 268 9.56 -8.08 12.88
CA ILE A 268 8.94 -7.31 11.79
C ILE A 268 10.04 -6.91 10.83
N ILE A 269 9.83 -7.14 9.54
CA ILE A 269 10.73 -6.79 8.43
C ILE A 269 9.93 -5.91 7.48
N SER A 270 10.37 -4.66 7.26
CA SER A 270 9.62 -3.71 6.45
C SER A 270 10.53 -2.78 5.66
N MET A 271 9.93 -1.90 4.85
CA MET A 271 10.64 -1.02 3.94
C MET A 271 11.30 0.16 4.68
N PRO A 272 12.59 0.44 4.41
CA PRO A 272 13.29 1.63 4.90
C PRO A 272 12.94 2.88 4.08
N PRO A 273 13.41 4.08 4.48
CA PRO A 273 13.34 5.28 3.63
C PRO A 273 13.91 5.04 2.21
N PRO A 274 13.29 5.63 1.16
CA PRO A 274 12.34 6.74 1.19
C PRO A 274 10.89 6.36 1.53
N SER A 275 10.61 5.12 1.96
CA SER A 275 9.34 4.85 2.64
C SER A 275 9.42 5.24 4.11
N SER A 276 8.41 5.96 4.60
CA SER A 276 8.19 6.19 6.03
C SER A 276 7.59 4.96 6.73
N GLY A 277 7.01 4.04 5.93
CA GLY A 277 6.13 2.99 6.42
C GLY A 277 6.76 2.06 7.45
N GLY A 278 7.95 1.55 7.18
CA GLY A 278 8.62 0.62 8.09
C GLY A 278 8.99 1.25 9.43
N ILE A 279 9.53 2.48 9.43
CA ILE A 279 9.88 3.20 10.67
C ILE A 279 8.62 3.54 11.46
N ALA A 280 7.62 4.12 10.80
CA ALA A 280 6.38 4.50 11.46
C ALA A 280 5.64 3.27 12.04
N LEU A 281 5.57 2.15 11.30
CA LEU A 281 5.02 0.89 11.80
C LEU A 281 5.73 0.42 13.06
N MET A 282 7.07 0.47 13.09
CA MET A 282 7.84 0.06 14.26
C MET A 282 7.58 0.97 15.47
N GLN A 283 7.54 2.30 15.26
CA GLN A 283 7.20 3.25 16.31
C GLN A 283 5.79 3.02 16.85
N LEU A 284 4.79 2.77 15.99
CA LEU A 284 3.43 2.44 16.41
C LEU A 284 3.38 1.16 17.26
N LEU A 285 3.98 0.08 16.79
CA LEU A 285 4.04 -1.19 17.51
C LEU A 285 4.75 -1.01 18.88
N LYS A 286 5.88 -0.30 18.92
CA LYS A 286 6.60 -0.01 20.18
C LYS A 286 5.82 0.88 21.12
N SER A 287 5.06 1.85 20.61
CA SER A 287 4.23 2.74 21.42
C SER A 287 3.13 1.99 22.16
N VAL A 288 2.57 0.95 21.55
CA VAL A 288 1.44 0.19 22.13
C VAL A 288 1.88 -1.09 22.87
N GLU A 289 3.11 -1.56 22.65
CA GLU A 289 3.63 -2.82 23.24
C GLU A 289 3.49 -2.92 24.77
N PRO A 290 3.67 -1.84 25.57
CA PRO A 290 3.54 -1.90 27.03
C PRO A 290 2.11 -2.07 27.55
N PHE A 291 1.10 -1.96 26.68
CA PHE A 291 -0.30 -1.92 27.09
C PHE A 291 -1.01 -3.26 26.86
N PRO A 292 -2.00 -3.63 27.71
CA PRO A 292 -2.71 -4.91 27.62
C PRO A 292 -3.87 -4.84 26.59
N ILE A 293 -3.54 -4.62 25.31
CA ILE A 293 -4.51 -4.45 24.21
C ILE A 293 -5.45 -5.65 24.09
N THR A 294 -4.92 -6.87 24.25
CA THR A 294 -5.70 -8.11 24.23
C THR A 294 -6.84 -8.06 25.27
N GLU A 295 -6.56 -7.57 26.47
CA GLU A 295 -7.55 -7.48 27.56
C GLU A 295 -8.57 -6.36 27.33
N TRP A 296 -8.14 -5.27 26.67
CA TRP A 296 -9.01 -4.14 26.37
C TRP A 296 -10.00 -4.44 25.25
N GLY A 297 -9.65 -5.36 24.37
CA GLY A 297 -10.47 -5.81 23.26
C GLY A 297 -10.32 -4.95 21.99
N TRP A 298 -10.72 -5.57 20.89
CA TRP A 298 -10.69 -4.97 19.55
C TRP A 298 -11.60 -3.74 19.47
N ASN A 299 -11.07 -2.66 18.92
CA ASN A 299 -11.75 -1.37 18.72
C ASN A 299 -12.49 -0.82 19.96
N SER A 300 -12.11 -1.22 21.17
CA SER A 300 -12.62 -0.62 22.39
C SER A 300 -12.16 0.83 22.54
N THR A 301 -12.87 1.62 23.33
CA THR A 301 -12.50 3.01 23.67
C THR A 301 -11.03 3.15 24.06
N LYS A 302 -10.50 2.25 24.92
CA LYS A 302 -9.11 2.29 25.38
C LYS A 302 -8.12 1.99 24.24
N THR A 303 -8.41 0.99 23.43
CA THR A 303 -7.55 0.59 22.31
C THR A 303 -7.49 1.68 21.25
N ILE A 304 -8.64 2.25 20.86
CA ILE A 304 -8.70 3.34 19.88
C ILE A 304 -8.00 4.60 20.42
N HIS A 305 -8.23 4.95 21.68
CA HIS A 305 -7.57 6.11 22.28
C HIS A 305 -6.04 5.96 22.25
N LEU A 306 -5.51 4.80 22.69
CA LEU A 306 -4.07 4.52 22.66
C LEU A 306 -3.49 4.57 21.24
N MET A 307 -4.13 3.88 20.28
CA MET A 307 -3.68 3.88 18.89
C MET A 307 -3.63 5.30 18.31
N THR A 308 -4.70 6.08 18.50
CA THR A 308 -4.78 7.47 18.02
C THR A 308 -3.68 8.34 18.63
N GLU A 309 -3.40 8.18 19.93
CA GLU A 309 -2.34 8.94 20.59
C GLU A 309 -0.93 8.55 20.09
N ALA A 310 -0.70 7.27 19.80
CA ALA A 310 0.53 6.80 19.17
C ALA A 310 0.65 7.35 17.72
N GLU A 311 -0.41 7.25 16.94
CA GLU A 311 -0.48 7.73 15.56
C GLU A 311 -0.17 9.23 15.47
N ARG A 312 -0.75 10.07 16.32
CA ARG A 312 -0.42 11.51 16.35
C ARG A 312 1.08 11.79 16.50
N ARG A 313 1.76 11.06 17.38
CA ARG A 313 3.18 11.28 17.65
C ARG A 313 4.06 10.76 16.52
N VAL A 314 3.73 9.59 16.00
CA VAL A 314 4.47 8.95 14.90
C VAL A 314 4.34 9.76 13.60
N TYR A 315 3.14 10.25 13.27
CA TYR A 315 2.98 11.09 12.09
C TYR A 315 3.62 12.47 12.24
N ALA A 316 3.72 13.01 13.45
CA ALA A 316 4.51 14.22 13.71
C ALA A 316 6.00 13.99 13.42
N ASP A 317 6.57 12.86 13.89
CA ASP A 317 7.96 12.48 13.60
C ASP A 317 8.19 12.21 12.11
N ARG A 318 7.23 11.55 11.45
CA ARG A 318 7.25 11.30 9.99
C ARG A 318 7.43 12.60 9.21
N ALA A 319 6.64 13.61 9.53
CA ALA A 319 6.65 14.89 8.84
C ALA A 319 7.97 15.65 8.99
N ALA A 320 8.60 15.55 10.14
CA ALA A 320 9.83 16.28 10.45
C ALA A 320 11.11 15.63 9.95
N HIS A 321 11.17 14.28 10.01
CA HIS A 321 12.43 13.55 9.96
C HIS A 321 12.57 12.62 8.76
N LEU A 322 11.49 12.33 8.01
CA LEU A 322 11.53 11.32 6.95
C LEU A 322 11.58 11.95 5.54
N GLY A 323 12.37 11.33 4.69
CA GLY A 323 12.61 11.74 3.31
C GLY A 323 13.51 10.74 2.59
N ASP A 324 14.02 11.11 1.42
CA ASP A 324 14.97 10.30 0.66
C ASP A 324 16.34 10.30 1.37
N PRO A 325 16.84 9.13 1.84
CA PRO A 325 18.10 9.03 2.57
C PRO A 325 19.33 9.33 1.69
N ASP A 326 19.18 9.34 0.37
CA ASP A 326 20.26 9.69 -0.56
C ASP A 326 20.43 11.22 -0.64
N PHE A 327 19.49 12.03 -0.10
CA PHE A 327 19.45 13.49 -0.13
C PHE A 327 19.30 14.16 1.24
N PHE A 328 18.93 13.40 2.27
CA PHE A 328 18.66 13.90 3.61
C PHE A 328 19.13 12.88 4.65
N ASP A 329 19.82 13.36 5.68
CA ASP A 329 20.27 12.49 6.79
C ASP A 329 19.09 12.12 7.68
N VAL A 330 18.42 11.00 7.33
CA VAL A 330 17.28 10.48 8.07
C VAL A 330 17.77 9.81 9.35
N PRO A 331 17.37 10.27 10.56
CA PRO A 331 17.86 9.73 11.82
C PRO A 331 17.20 8.38 12.18
N VAL A 332 17.44 7.37 11.33
CA VAL A 332 16.79 6.05 11.44
C VAL A 332 17.04 5.41 12.80
N ASP A 333 18.29 5.43 13.30
CA ASP A 333 18.63 4.80 14.59
C ASP A 333 17.89 5.45 15.75
N MET A 334 17.76 6.78 15.76
CA MET A 334 16.99 7.52 16.76
C MET A 334 15.50 7.16 16.69
N LEU A 335 14.91 7.18 15.49
CA LEU A 335 13.48 6.90 15.31
C LEU A 335 13.11 5.45 15.64
N MET A 336 14.07 4.53 15.50
CA MET A 336 13.90 3.10 15.84
C MET A 336 14.21 2.78 17.30
N ASP A 337 14.77 3.74 18.05
CA ASP A 337 15.15 3.52 19.45
C ASP A 337 13.91 3.43 20.37
N SER A 338 13.91 2.40 21.23
CA SER A 338 12.78 2.15 22.13
C SER A 338 12.66 3.20 23.24
N VAL A 339 13.77 3.80 23.67
CA VAL A 339 13.78 4.87 24.70
C VAL A 339 13.20 6.14 24.08
N TYR A 340 13.58 6.46 22.84
CA TYR A 340 12.97 7.56 22.08
C TYR A 340 11.45 7.39 22.00
N THR A 341 10.98 6.23 21.51
CA THR A 341 9.54 5.95 21.36
C THR A 341 8.81 6.03 22.72
N ALA A 342 9.39 5.47 23.79
CA ALA A 342 8.82 5.58 25.14
C ALA A 342 8.76 7.05 25.61
N THR A 343 9.78 7.85 25.31
CA THR A 343 9.81 9.29 25.64
C THR A 343 8.70 10.04 24.90
N ARG A 344 8.43 9.71 23.64
CA ARG A 344 7.30 10.28 22.88
C ARG A 344 5.95 10.01 23.54
N MET A 345 5.79 8.86 24.19
CA MET A 345 4.55 8.46 24.88
C MET A 345 4.43 8.98 26.32
N THR A 346 5.42 9.68 26.89
CA THR A 346 5.36 10.18 28.30
C THR A 346 4.22 11.20 28.53
N SER A 347 3.78 11.90 27.50
CA SER A 347 2.65 12.84 27.55
C SER A 347 1.28 12.17 27.33
N PHE A 348 1.23 10.86 27.14
CA PHE A 348 -0.02 10.11 26.96
C PHE A 348 -0.81 10.07 28.27
N ASP A 349 -2.10 10.42 28.22
CA ASP A 349 -3.04 10.37 29.34
C ASP A 349 -4.25 9.51 28.97
N MET A 350 -4.47 8.42 29.69
CA MET A 350 -5.60 7.51 29.48
C MET A 350 -6.99 8.16 29.57
N ASN A 351 -7.07 9.35 30.16
CA ASN A 351 -8.35 10.04 30.45
C ASN A 351 -8.56 11.27 29.59
N LYS A 352 -7.61 11.62 28.72
CA LYS A 352 -7.70 12.85 27.91
C LYS A 352 -6.89 12.74 26.63
N ALA A 353 -7.51 13.10 25.51
CA ALA A 353 -6.82 13.23 24.23
C ALA A 353 -5.82 14.39 24.25
N THR A 354 -4.63 14.17 23.70
CA THR A 354 -3.60 15.18 23.51
C THR A 354 -3.95 15.98 22.24
N PRO A 355 -4.18 17.31 22.31
CA PRO A 355 -4.37 18.11 21.11
C PRO A 355 -3.16 18.00 20.18
N SER A 356 -3.38 17.82 18.89
CA SER A 356 -2.30 17.70 17.90
C SER A 356 -1.37 18.92 17.87
N THR A 357 -1.91 20.12 18.19
CA THR A 357 -1.13 21.37 18.32
C THR A 357 -0.13 21.38 19.48
N SER A 358 -0.29 20.52 20.47
CA SER A 358 0.67 20.38 21.59
C SER A 358 1.76 19.34 21.34
N ILE A 359 1.63 18.54 20.28
CA ILE A 359 2.65 17.59 19.84
C ILE A 359 3.58 18.31 18.90
N LYS A 360 4.82 18.58 19.37
CA LYS A 360 5.85 19.26 18.57
C LYS A 360 6.41 18.33 17.51
N GLU A 361 6.94 18.97 16.48
CA GLU A 361 7.52 18.52 15.23
C GLU A 361 6.45 18.20 14.15
N GLY A 362 6.67 18.77 12.97
CA GLY A 362 5.95 18.62 11.71
C GLY A 362 4.55 19.26 11.66
N SER A 363 4.11 19.79 10.56
CA SER A 363 2.73 20.22 10.34
C SER A 363 2.07 19.57 9.14
N LEU A 364 0.85 19.14 9.32
CA LEU A 364 -0.39 18.93 8.52
C LEU A 364 -0.37 18.02 7.25
N THR A 365 -1.24 17.24 7.09
CA THR A 365 -2.47 16.56 6.65
C THR A 365 -2.34 15.56 5.48
N GLY A 366 -3.12 14.58 5.39
CA GLY A 366 -3.66 13.46 4.62
C GLY A 366 -3.17 13.02 3.22
N GLU A 367 -3.18 11.71 2.91
CA GLU A 367 -2.82 11.07 1.62
C GLU A 367 -3.99 10.30 0.98
N SER A 368 -3.87 10.00 -0.33
CA SER A 368 -4.85 9.32 -1.20
C SER A 368 -4.95 7.81 -1.00
N ASP A 369 -6.07 7.24 -1.51
CA ASP A 369 -6.44 5.83 -1.36
C ASP A 369 -6.01 4.92 -2.55
N GLN A 370 -5.19 5.39 -3.51
CA GLN A 370 -4.95 4.70 -4.79
C GLN A 370 -3.50 4.17 -4.93
N THR A 371 -3.30 2.99 -4.41
CA THR A 371 -2.08 2.16 -4.51
C THR A 371 -2.55 0.72 -4.71
N THR A 372 -1.70 -0.21 -5.08
CA THR A 372 -2.04 -1.64 -5.04
C THR A 372 -0.99 -2.44 -4.30
N HIS A 373 -1.41 -3.57 -3.74
CA HIS A 373 -0.53 -4.47 -3.01
C HIS A 373 -0.64 -5.90 -3.54
N LEU A 374 0.43 -6.68 -3.36
CA LEU A 374 0.40 -8.13 -3.52
C LEU A 374 1.31 -8.83 -2.50
N SER A 375 0.85 -9.97 -2.03
CA SER A 375 1.56 -10.86 -1.11
C SER A 375 1.74 -12.23 -1.75
N VAL A 376 2.94 -12.80 -1.68
CA VAL A 376 3.28 -14.12 -2.25
C VAL A 376 4.05 -14.95 -1.26
N VAL A 377 3.69 -16.24 -1.13
CA VAL A 377 4.46 -17.28 -0.44
C VAL A 377 4.59 -18.48 -1.37
N ASP A 378 5.83 -18.99 -1.54
CA ASP A 378 6.10 -20.20 -2.31
C ASP A 378 6.28 -21.45 -1.42
N LYS A 379 6.34 -22.62 -2.06
CA LYS A 379 6.45 -23.91 -1.38
C LYS A 379 7.74 -24.10 -0.57
N ASP A 380 8.78 -23.32 -0.84
CA ASP A 380 10.06 -23.36 -0.13
C ASP A 380 10.03 -22.42 1.10
N GLY A 381 8.94 -21.64 1.30
CA GLY A 381 8.77 -20.66 2.36
C GLY A 381 9.44 -19.32 2.06
N ASN A 382 9.81 -19.04 0.80
CA ASN A 382 10.16 -17.69 0.40
C ASN A 382 8.91 -16.82 0.38
N ALA A 383 9.05 -15.57 0.79
CA ALA A 383 7.95 -14.63 0.88
C ALA A 383 8.30 -13.29 0.23
N VAL A 384 7.33 -12.70 -0.45
CA VAL A 384 7.47 -11.39 -1.09
C VAL A 384 6.23 -10.55 -0.79
N SER A 385 6.46 -9.33 -0.33
CA SER A 385 5.45 -8.29 -0.10
C SER A 385 5.78 -7.09 -1.00
N VAL A 386 4.88 -6.74 -1.90
CA VAL A 386 5.06 -5.64 -2.87
C VAL A 386 3.94 -4.64 -2.73
N THR A 387 4.30 -3.37 -2.60
CA THR A 387 3.36 -2.26 -2.76
C THR A 387 3.83 -1.38 -3.90
N THR A 388 2.97 -1.17 -4.91
CA THR A 388 3.27 -0.41 -6.13
C THR A 388 2.15 0.60 -6.40
N THR A 389 2.46 1.69 -7.10
CA THR A 389 1.56 2.83 -7.20
C THR A 389 1.77 3.64 -8.49
N LEU A 390 0.74 4.40 -8.82
CA LEU A 390 0.78 5.57 -9.70
C LEU A 390 0.58 6.87 -8.92
N ASN A 391 0.49 6.79 -7.59
CA ASN A 391 0.03 7.76 -6.60
C ASN A 391 -1.51 7.90 -6.61
N GLY A 392 -2.09 8.75 -7.44
CA GLY A 392 -3.56 8.85 -7.60
C GLY A 392 -4.15 7.72 -8.44
N GLY A 393 -5.49 7.55 -8.41
CA GLY A 393 -6.16 6.62 -9.32
C GLY A 393 -5.91 6.97 -10.78
N TYR A 394 -5.37 6.02 -11.55
CA TYR A 394 -4.88 6.23 -12.91
C TYR A 394 -3.74 7.26 -13.01
N GLY A 395 -3.05 7.54 -11.92
CA GLY A 395 -1.92 8.45 -11.85
C GLY A 395 -2.25 9.87 -12.27
N SER A 396 -1.43 10.43 -13.16
CA SER A 396 -1.65 11.75 -13.76
C SER A 396 -2.78 11.78 -14.81
N GLN A 397 -3.40 10.61 -15.09
CA GLN A 397 -4.40 10.35 -16.12
C GLN A 397 -3.89 10.60 -17.56
N VAL A 398 -2.58 10.73 -17.70
CA VAL A 398 -1.90 10.77 -19.01
C VAL A 398 -1.54 9.35 -19.44
N ILE A 399 -1.91 9.01 -20.67
CA ILE A 399 -1.52 7.76 -21.33
C ILE A 399 -0.44 8.08 -22.34
N VAL A 400 0.65 7.32 -22.31
CA VAL A 400 1.72 7.46 -23.30
C VAL A 400 1.24 6.94 -24.65
N ASP A 401 1.02 7.86 -25.59
CA ASP A 401 0.58 7.54 -26.97
C ASP A 401 1.57 6.59 -27.67
N GLY A 402 1.05 5.57 -28.33
CA GLY A 402 1.82 4.51 -28.99
C GLY A 402 2.45 3.47 -28.06
N SER A 403 2.42 3.70 -26.73
CA SER A 403 2.91 2.76 -25.71
C SER A 403 1.83 2.30 -24.72
N GLY A 404 0.71 3.01 -24.58
CA GLY A 404 -0.54 2.53 -23.99
C GLY A 404 -0.55 2.33 -22.46
N PHE A 405 0.33 2.96 -21.69
CA PHE A 405 0.32 2.87 -20.22
C PHE A 405 0.11 4.24 -19.57
N PHE A 406 -0.51 4.23 -18.40
CA PHE A 406 -0.69 5.43 -17.58
C PHE A 406 0.62 5.89 -16.93
N MET A 407 0.82 7.21 -16.88
CA MET A 407 1.89 7.85 -16.11
C MET A 407 1.43 8.15 -14.68
N ASN A 408 2.38 8.06 -13.76
CA ASN A 408 2.17 8.41 -12.36
C ASN A 408 1.97 9.94 -12.17
N ASN A 409 1.41 10.34 -11.03
CA ASN A 409 1.42 11.71 -10.52
C ASN A 409 2.17 11.80 -9.18
N GLU A 410 3.27 11.10 -9.09
CA GLU A 410 4.02 10.89 -7.86
C GLU A 410 4.78 12.13 -7.39
N MET A 411 4.96 13.13 -8.26
CA MET A 411 5.60 14.40 -7.88
C MET A 411 4.83 15.16 -6.79
N ASP A 412 3.53 14.87 -6.62
CA ASP A 412 2.69 15.46 -5.57
C ASP A 412 3.08 14.99 -4.16
N ASP A 413 3.71 13.83 -4.03
CA ASP A 413 4.19 13.31 -2.75
C ASP A 413 5.41 14.09 -2.20
N PHE A 414 6.01 14.99 -2.97
CA PHE A 414 6.96 15.95 -2.44
C PHE A 414 6.26 17.07 -1.64
N SER A 415 7.01 17.70 -0.77
CA SER A 415 6.63 18.97 -0.16
C SER A 415 6.80 20.08 -1.20
N ALA A 416 5.79 20.26 -2.06
CA ALA A 416 5.82 21.25 -3.14
C ALA A 416 5.99 22.70 -2.61
N LYS A 417 5.47 22.98 -1.41
CA LYS A 417 5.73 24.17 -0.59
C LYS A 417 5.84 23.68 0.85
N PRO A 418 7.04 23.64 1.49
CA PRO A 418 7.18 23.22 2.88
C PRO A 418 6.19 23.94 3.80
N GLY A 419 5.45 23.16 4.59
CA GLY A 419 4.38 23.69 5.43
C GLY A 419 3.01 23.82 4.76
N THR A 420 2.84 23.43 3.48
CA THR A 420 1.57 23.38 2.76
C THR A 420 1.21 21.93 2.42
N PRO A 421 -0.07 21.53 2.49
CA PRO A 421 -0.50 20.17 2.17
C PRO A 421 -0.40 19.85 0.66
N ASN A 422 -0.07 18.59 0.32
CA ASN A 422 -0.27 18.04 -1.02
C ASN A 422 -1.75 17.69 -1.26
N MET A 423 -2.11 17.09 -2.40
CA MET A 423 -3.50 16.69 -2.73
C MET A 423 -4.16 15.80 -1.66
N TYR A 424 -3.36 15.15 -0.84
CA TYR A 424 -3.77 14.25 0.23
C TYR A 424 -3.70 14.90 1.60
N GLY A 425 -3.29 16.19 1.57
CA GLY A 425 -3.15 16.99 2.75
C GLY A 425 -1.97 16.58 3.64
N VAL A 426 -0.95 15.82 3.15
CA VAL A 426 0.32 15.65 3.89
C VAL A 426 1.14 16.91 3.76
N ILE A 427 1.58 17.41 4.91
CA ILE A 427 2.67 18.37 4.92
C ILE A 427 3.96 17.61 5.14
N GLY A 428 4.85 17.79 4.19
CA GLY A 428 6.24 17.46 4.35
C GLY A 428 7.04 18.71 4.76
N GLY A 429 8.12 18.46 5.50
CA GLY A 429 9.13 19.45 5.82
C GLY A 429 10.18 19.59 4.70
N GLU A 430 11.24 20.31 5.01
CA GLU A 430 12.43 20.48 4.14
C GLU A 430 13.06 19.14 3.72
N ALA A 431 12.95 18.10 4.58
CA ALA A 431 13.45 16.76 4.28
C ALA A 431 12.85 16.17 3.00
N ASN A 432 11.61 16.52 2.65
CA ASN A 432 10.90 16.01 1.48
C ASN A 432 10.66 17.07 0.38
N LYS A 433 11.42 18.17 0.34
CA LYS A 433 11.33 19.18 -0.73
C LYS A 433 11.76 18.60 -2.09
N ILE A 434 11.20 19.15 -3.17
CA ILE A 434 11.55 18.80 -4.54
C ILE A 434 13.02 19.13 -4.81
N LEU A 435 13.78 18.14 -5.29
CA LEU A 435 15.13 18.31 -5.82
C LEU A 435 15.28 17.39 -7.04
N PRO A 436 16.09 17.78 -8.06
CA PRO A 436 16.41 16.91 -9.20
C PRO A 436 16.90 15.53 -8.76
N HIS A 437 16.41 14.47 -9.40
CA HIS A 437 16.77 13.06 -9.17
C HIS A 437 16.42 12.48 -7.79
N LYS A 438 15.82 13.25 -6.91
CA LYS A 438 15.37 12.82 -5.58
C LYS A 438 14.12 11.96 -5.69
N ARG A 439 13.98 10.96 -4.80
CA ARG A 439 12.73 10.22 -4.57
C ARG A 439 11.85 10.96 -3.58
N MET A 440 10.56 10.99 -3.85
CA MET A 440 9.57 11.52 -2.91
C MET A 440 9.31 10.53 -1.78
N LEU A 441 9.03 11.06 -0.59
CA LEU A 441 8.63 10.28 0.58
C LEU A 441 7.37 9.46 0.27
N SER A 442 7.29 8.25 0.83
CA SER A 442 6.15 7.34 0.64
C SER A 442 5.64 6.81 1.98
N SER A 443 4.35 6.41 2.02
CA SER A 443 3.75 5.67 3.14
C SER A 443 3.60 4.17 2.87
N MET A 444 3.99 3.68 1.70
CA MET A 444 3.90 2.25 1.35
C MET A 444 4.66 1.38 2.35
N THR A 445 3.96 0.41 2.96
CA THR A 445 4.45 -0.40 4.09
C THR A 445 4.39 -1.89 3.78
N PRO A 446 5.01 -2.38 2.69
CA PRO A 446 5.10 -3.82 2.51
C PRO A 446 5.87 -4.43 3.68
N THR A 447 5.31 -5.48 4.29
CA THR A 447 5.82 -6.01 5.57
C THR A 447 5.76 -7.53 5.61
N ILE A 448 6.78 -8.13 6.22
CA ILE A 448 6.86 -9.57 6.53
C ILE A 448 7.06 -9.73 8.04
N VAL A 449 6.33 -10.66 8.64
CA VAL A 449 6.41 -10.98 10.08
C VAL A 449 6.94 -12.40 10.25
N GLU A 450 7.90 -12.56 11.15
CA GLU A 450 8.45 -13.85 11.55
C GLU A 450 8.16 -14.12 13.04
N LYS A 451 8.04 -15.40 13.38
CA LYS A 451 8.02 -15.92 14.76
C LYS A 451 9.06 -17.01 14.88
N ASP A 452 9.99 -16.87 15.83
CA ASP A 452 11.06 -17.83 16.10
C ASP A 452 11.86 -18.25 14.84
N GLY A 453 12.19 -17.26 13.98
CA GLY A 453 12.91 -17.45 12.72
C GLY A 453 12.05 -18.03 11.57
N LYS A 454 10.77 -18.31 11.79
CA LYS A 454 9.86 -18.84 10.79
C LYS A 454 8.92 -17.75 10.27
N LEU A 455 8.61 -17.82 8.98
CA LEU A 455 7.60 -16.97 8.38
C LEU A 455 6.26 -17.14 9.09
N LEU A 456 5.62 -16.04 9.45
CA LEU A 456 4.28 -16.03 10.05
C LEU A 456 3.27 -15.31 9.16
N MET A 457 3.63 -14.12 8.63
CA MET A 457 2.69 -13.30 7.87
C MET A 457 3.41 -12.49 6.79
N VAL A 458 2.71 -12.30 5.67
CA VAL A 458 3.05 -11.32 4.63
C VAL A 458 1.87 -10.36 4.51
N VAL A 459 2.09 -9.05 4.57
CA VAL A 459 1.00 -8.08 4.65
C VAL A 459 1.37 -6.74 4.03
N GLY A 460 0.40 -6.10 3.43
CA GLY A 460 0.44 -4.72 2.98
C GLY A 460 -0.90 -4.28 2.40
N THR A 461 -0.98 -3.04 1.96
CA THR A 461 -2.24 -2.42 1.53
C THR A 461 -1.97 -1.19 0.67
N PRO A 462 -2.87 -0.81 -0.25
CA PRO A 462 -3.02 0.56 -0.71
C PRO A 462 -3.63 1.47 0.37
N GLY A 463 -3.65 2.79 0.13
CA GLY A 463 -4.42 3.71 0.97
C GLY A 463 -3.69 4.98 1.41
N GLY A 464 -2.60 5.39 0.75
CA GLY A 464 -1.85 6.61 1.09
C GLY A 464 -1.39 6.61 2.55
N SER A 465 -1.67 7.67 3.32
CA SER A 465 -1.32 7.74 4.75
C SER A 465 -1.94 6.62 5.58
N THR A 466 -3.10 6.13 5.17
CA THR A 466 -3.80 5.04 5.87
C THR A 466 -3.12 3.69 5.72
N ILE A 467 -2.14 3.54 4.81
CA ILE A 467 -1.36 2.32 4.62
C ILE A 467 -0.72 1.89 5.95
N ILE A 468 0.00 2.80 6.59
CA ILE A 468 0.74 2.52 7.83
C ILE A 468 -0.20 2.01 8.92
N THR A 469 -1.31 2.71 9.14
CA THR A 469 -2.28 2.38 10.18
C THR A 469 -3.10 1.13 9.87
N SER A 470 -3.35 0.85 8.58
CA SER A 470 -4.04 -0.37 8.17
C SER A 470 -3.16 -1.61 8.33
N VAL A 471 -1.88 -1.55 7.98
CA VAL A 471 -0.91 -2.64 8.24
C VAL A 471 -0.74 -2.83 9.75
N PHE A 472 -0.60 -1.75 10.52
CA PHE A 472 -0.51 -1.78 11.98
C PHE A 472 -1.71 -2.48 12.62
N GLN A 473 -2.95 -2.06 12.29
CA GLN A 473 -4.16 -2.67 12.83
C GLN A 473 -4.32 -4.14 12.40
N THR A 474 -3.97 -4.48 11.15
CA THR A 474 -4.05 -5.87 10.67
C THR A 474 -3.09 -6.77 11.44
N ILE A 475 -1.87 -6.32 11.72
CA ILE A 475 -0.91 -7.06 12.56
C ILE A 475 -1.48 -7.24 13.99
N LEU A 476 -2.01 -6.18 14.61
CA LEU A 476 -2.62 -6.27 15.94
C LEU A 476 -3.85 -7.20 15.94
N ASN A 477 -4.68 -7.17 14.92
CA ASN A 477 -5.85 -8.03 14.80
C ASN A 477 -5.48 -9.52 14.87
N VAL A 478 -4.37 -9.91 14.21
CA VAL A 478 -3.87 -11.29 14.27
C VAL A 478 -3.17 -11.57 15.61
N LEU A 479 -2.25 -10.70 16.05
CA LEU A 479 -1.37 -10.98 17.18
C LEU A 479 -2.01 -10.75 18.55
N GLU A 480 -2.93 -9.79 18.68
CA GLU A 480 -3.56 -9.41 19.95
C GLU A 480 -5.01 -9.91 20.06
N HIS A 481 -5.71 -10.07 18.95
CA HIS A 481 -7.14 -10.40 18.94
C HIS A 481 -7.44 -11.77 18.37
N ASP A 482 -6.40 -12.59 18.08
CA ASP A 482 -6.53 -13.97 17.60
C ASP A 482 -7.48 -14.10 16.39
N MET A 483 -7.50 -13.09 15.52
CA MET A 483 -8.28 -13.11 14.27
C MET A 483 -7.61 -14.00 13.24
N THR A 484 -8.41 -14.69 12.42
CA THR A 484 -7.94 -15.32 11.19
C THR A 484 -7.46 -14.25 10.22
N MET A 485 -6.77 -14.64 9.16
CA MET A 485 -6.30 -13.63 8.18
C MET A 485 -7.48 -12.91 7.52
N GLN A 486 -8.54 -13.65 7.16
CA GLN A 486 -9.73 -13.07 6.56
C GLN A 486 -10.48 -12.14 7.51
N GLU A 487 -10.62 -12.52 8.78
CA GLU A 487 -11.22 -11.65 9.79
C GLU A 487 -10.41 -10.36 9.94
N ALA A 488 -9.07 -10.46 10.01
CA ALA A 488 -8.18 -9.34 10.21
C ALA A 488 -8.22 -8.32 9.05
N VAL A 489 -8.27 -8.80 7.80
CA VAL A 489 -8.36 -7.90 6.62
C VAL A 489 -9.76 -7.32 6.44
N THR A 490 -10.81 -8.04 6.85
CA THR A 490 -12.21 -7.58 6.77
C THR A 490 -12.57 -6.60 7.90
N ALA A 491 -11.85 -6.66 9.02
CA ALA A 491 -12.10 -5.85 10.20
C ALA A 491 -12.19 -4.35 9.86
N LYS A 492 -13.14 -3.66 10.51
CA LYS A 492 -13.32 -2.22 10.36
C LYS A 492 -12.15 -1.46 10.96
N ARG A 493 -11.73 -0.40 10.27
CA ARG A 493 -10.53 0.37 10.59
C ARG A 493 -10.84 1.79 11.01
N VAL A 494 -9.91 2.34 11.78
CA VAL A 494 -9.82 3.76 12.15
C VAL A 494 -8.46 4.29 11.72
N HIS A 495 -8.33 5.63 11.62
CA HIS A 495 -7.08 6.25 11.22
C HIS A 495 -6.98 7.65 11.83
N SER A 496 -5.81 8.00 12.33
CA SER A 496 -5.41 9.36 12.66
C SER A 496 -4.01 9.60 12.13
N GLN A 497 -3.75 10.82 11.67
CA GLN A 497 -2.46 11.16 11.05
C GLN A 497 -1.88 12.46 11.61
N TRP A 498 -2.18 12.75 12.90
CA TRP A 498 -1.82 13.97 13.60
C TRP A 498 -2.67 15.17 13.19
N PHE A 499 -2.68 15.56 11.92
CA PHE A 499 -3.59 16.56 11.37
C PHE A 499 -4.31 16.03 10.11
N PRO A 500 -5.58 16.41 9.91
CA PRO A 500 -6.42 17.17 10.86
C PRO A 500 -6.57 16.44 12.19
N ASP A 501 -6.72 17.16 13.31
CA ASP A 501 -6.83 16.60 14.66
C ASP A 501 -8.16 15.88 14.87
N MET A 502 -8.31 14.73 14.20
CA MET A 502 -9.51 13.89 14.24
C MET A 502 -9.18 12.42 13.96
N ILE A 503 -10.12 11.56 14.28
CA ILE A 503 -10.14 10.15 13.93
C ILE A 503 -11.04 9.97 12.71
N PHE A 504 -10.49 9.46 11.62
CA PHE A 504 -11.27 8.93 10.50
C PHE A 504 -11.69 7.50 10.84
N ASN A 505 -12.95 7.18 10.62
CA ASN A 505 -13.47 5.85 10.91
C ASN A 505 -14.36 5.33 9.78
N GLU A 506 -14.25 4.04 9.50
CA GLU A 506 -15.23 3.37 8.64
C GLU A 506 -16.60 3.33 9.34
N ILE A 507 -17.66 3.25 8.55
CA ILE A 507 -19.02 3.06 9.08
C ILE A 507 -19.05 1.78 9.90
N ASP A 508 -19.62 1.84 11.10
CA ASP A 508 -19.70 0.74 12.07
C ASP A 508 -18.34 0.24 12.62
N ALA A 509 -17.27 1.02 12.49
CA ALA A 509 -15.98 0.70 13.13
C ALA A 509 -16.04 0.83 14.67
N LEU A 510 -16.93 1.65 15.18
CA LEU A 510 -17.11 1.96 16.60
C LEU A 510 -18.57 1.78 16.99
N THR A 511 -18.80 1.34 18.23
CA THR A 511 -20.14 1.39 18.82
C THR A 511 -20.51 2.84 19.16
N ASN A 512 -21.80 3.12 19.33
CA ASN A 512 -22.24 4.44 19.80
C ASN A 512 -21.67 4.78 21.19
N GLU A 513 -21.53 3.77 22.07
CA GLU A 513 -20.96 3.93 23.40
C GLU A 513 -19.49 4.33 23.34
N ASP A 514 -18.68 3.61 22.53
CA ASP A 514 -17.27 3.91 22.34
C ASP A 514 -17.06 5.29 21.72
N SER A 515 -17.86 5.64 20.70
CA SER A 515 -17.81 6.95 20.08
C SER A 515 -18.08 8.09 21.07
N LEU A 516 -19.11 7.94 21.93
CA LEU A 516 -19.43 8.93 22.95
C LEU A 516 -18.34 9.01 24.04
N ALA A 517 -17.75 7.87 24.41
CA ALA A 517 -16.66 7.83 25.37
C ALA A 517 -15.41 8.52 24.83
N LEU A 518 -15.04 8.27 23.58
CA LEU A 518 -13.90 8.91 22.91
C LEU A 518 -14.11 10.43 22.72
N VAL A 519 -15.34 10.89 22.43
CA VAL A 519 -15.67 12.33 22.40
C VAL A 519 -15.48 12.97 23.77
N LYS A 520 -15.85 12.28 24.86
CA LYS A 520 -15.61 12.77 26.24
C LYS A 520 -14.12 12.89 26.57
N LEU A 521 -13.27 12.05 25.97
CA LEU A 521 -11.82 12.17 26.09
C LEU A 521 -11.25 13.36 25.30
N GLY A 522 -12.02 13.92 24.35
CA GLY A 522 -11.63 15.07 23.54
C GLY A 522 -11.32 14.74 22.09
N HIS A 523 -11.61 13.51 21.61
CA HIS A 523 -11.45 13.17 20.20
C HIS A 523 -12.58 13.71 19.34
N ALA A 524 -12.25 14.12 18.10
CA ALA A 524 -13.19 14.42 17.02
C ALA A 524 -13.20 13.30 16.00
N PHE A 525 -14.31 13.10 15.29
CA PHE A 525 -14.49 12.03 14.31
C PHE A 525 -14.93 12.54 12.94
N LYS A 526 -14.51 11.82 11.90
CA LYS A 526 -15.04 11.98 10.55
C LYS A 526 -15.21 10.60 9.92
N ALA A 527 -16.47 10.23 9.66
CA ALA A 527 -16.75 9.01 8.90
C ALA A 527 -16.21 9.14 7.46
N ARG A 528 -15.66 8.05 6.95
CA ARG A 528 -15.22 7.92 5.55
C ARG A 528 -15.58 6.54 5.00
N GLY A 529 -15.36 6.32 3.70
CA GLY A 529 -15.45 5.01 3.06
C GLY A 529 -14.41 4.02 3.58
N GLY A 530 -14.03 3.04 2.78
CA GLY A 530 -13.03 2.06 3.16
C GLY A 530 -11.68 2.71 3.52
N ILE A 531 -11.00 2.16 4.51
CA ILE A 531 -9.66 2.56 4.95
C ILE A 531 -8.70 1.43 4.60
N GLY A 532 -7.86 1.64 3.59
CA GLY A 532 -6.98 0.63 3.04
C GLY A 532 -7.73 -0.51 2.34
N ARG A 533 -6.96 -1.44 1.75
CA ARG A 533 -7.42 -2.65 1.07
C ARG A 533 -6.33 -3.70 1.18
N VAL A 534 -6.36 -4.44 2.30
CA VAL A 534 -5.23 -5.29 2.74
C VAL A 534 -5.23 -6.62 2.02
N ASP A 535 -4.11 -6.94 1.38
CA ASP A 535 -3.81 -8.26 0.83
C ASP A 535 -2.73 -8.94 1.69
N ALA A 536 -3.08 -10.05 2.33
CA ALA A 536 -2.20 -10.67 3.30
C ALA A 536 -2.25 -12.21 3.27
N ILE A 537 -1.17 -12.84 3.76
CA ILE A 537 -1.06 -14.29 3.91
C ILE A 537 -0.62 -14.57 5.34
N LEU A 538 -1.29 -15.49 6.02
CA LEU A 538 -0.94 -15.99 7.35
C LEU A 538 -0.55 -17.46 7.26
N ILE A 539 0.56 -17.82 7.88
CA ILE A 539 0.93 -19.21 8.11
C ILE A 539 0.27 -19.66 9.40
N ARG A 540 -0.70 -20.57 9.28
CA ARG A 540 -1.48 -21.06 10.40
C ARG A 540 -0.69 -22.04 11.25
N ILE A 541 -1.21 -22.32 12.45
CA ILE A 541 -0.59 -23.28 13.39
C ILE A 541 -0.56 -24.72 12.84
N ASP A 542 -1.50 -25.07 11.94
CA ASP A 542 -1.52 -26.34 11.23
C ASP A 542 -0.58 -26.40 10.03
N GLY A 543 0.18 -25.33 9.77
CA GLY A 543 1.13 -25.19 8.68
C GLY A 543 0.53 -24.76 7.34
N LYS A 544 -0.79 -24.68 7.21
CA LYS A 544 -1.47 -24.21 6.00
C LYS A 544 -1.30 -22.69 5.84
N LEU A 545 -1.33 -22.27 4.60
CA LEU A 545 -1.40 -20.85 4.23
C LEU A 545 -2.86 -20.41 4.22
N GLU A 546 -3.16 -19.29 4.84
CA GLU A 546 -4.46 -18.62 4.76
C GLU A 546 -4.28 -17.28 4.06
N GLY A 547 -4.89 -17.14 2.87
CA GLY A 547 -4.95 -15.88 2.14
C GLY A 547 -6.14 -15.04 2.61
N GLY A 548 -5.86 -13.81 3.03
CA GLY A 548 -6.87 -12.80 3.34
C GLY A 548 -6.94 -11.78 2.20
N ALA A 549 -8.03 -11.80 1.45
CA ALA A 549 -8.34 -10.85 0.39
C ALA A 549 -9.38 -9.84 0.89
N ASP A 550 -9.09 -8.56 0.77
CA ASP A 550 -9.93 -7.50 1.34
C ASP A 550 -11.24 -7.32 0.56
N PRO A 551 -12.41 -7.43 1.20
CA PRO A 551 -13.69 -7.30 0.52
C PRO A 551 -14.01 -5.86 0.06
N ARG A 552 -13.15 -4.89 0.37
CA ARG A 552 -13.29 -3.50 -0.11
C ARG A 552 -12.92 -3.37 -1.59
N GLY A 553 -12.16 -4.33 -2.15
CA GLY A 553 -11.71 -4.42 -3.54
C GLY A 553 -12.30 -5.59 -4.32
N ASP A 554 -11.69 -5.89 -5.46
CA ASP A 554 -11.84 -7.12 -6.24
C ASP A 554 -10.73 -8.12 -5.90
N ASP A 555 -10.14 -7.96 -4.72
CA ASP A 555 -8.97 -8.66 -4.23
C ASP A 555 -9.24 -10.16 -4.14
N THR A 556 -8.24 -10.96 -4.44
CA THR A 556 -8.40 -12.41 -4.52
C THR A 556 -7.17 -13.13 -4.01
N ALA A 557 -7.43 -14.16 -3.20
CA ALA A 557 -6.43 -15.12 -2.74
C ALA A 557 -6.52 -16.39 -3.58
N GLU A 558 -5.41 -16.82 -4.15
CA GLU A 558 -5.28 -18.04 -4.94
C GLU A 558 -4.11 -18.88 -4.42
N GLY A 559 -4.31 -20.21 -4.33
CA GLY A 559 -3.25 -21.11 -3.82
C GLY A 559 -3.58 -22.59 -4.00
N TYR A 560 -2.62 -23.46 -3.70
CA TYR A 560 -2.79 -24.93 -3.74
C TYR A 560 -1.96 -25.64 -2.68
#